data_620731f3ee0fbf849ed2fcb8caf6efee
#
_entry.id   620731f3ee0fbf849ed2fcb8caf6efee
#
_cell.length_a   1.000
_cell.length_b   1.000
_cell.length_c   1.000
_cell.angle_alpha   90.00
_cell.angle_beta   90.00
_cell.angle_gamma   90.00
#
_symmetry.space_group_name_H-M   'P 1'
#
loop_
_entity.id
_entity.type
_entity.pdbx_description
1 polymer ?
#
loop_
_entity_poly.entity_id
_entity_poly.type
_entity_poly.pdbx_seq_one_letter_code
_entity_poly.pdbx_strand_id
1 'polypeptide(L)'
;GEDGPTHQPVETLWALRLIPQLNMVRPADATETAQAWLQIIKRGKPEGNVLSRQELPVLDREKYASADLVAKGAYVLSDCDGTPDVLLLATGSEVQLALAAQDTLAGDGVKARVVSMPCLEWFAEQDQSYQDEVLPPAVTARVSIEAGVTIPWWKYVGSNGRTIGLDHFGASAD
;
A
#
# COMPACT_ATOMS: atom_id res chain seq x y z
N GLY A 1 -12.25 5.32 13.45
CA GLY A 1 -12.95 6.23 14.26
C GLY A 1 -14.43 6.04 14.35
N GLU A 2 -15.01 6.74 15.27
CA GLU A 2 -16.44 6.68 15.64
C GLU A 2 -17.32 7.59 14.77
N ASP A 3 -16.74 8.18 13.71
CA ASP A 3 -17.35 9.32 13.03
C ASP A 3 -18.54 8.95 12.13
N GLY A 4 -18.78 7.68 11.90
CA GLY A 4 -19.87 7.17 11.06
C GLY A 4 -19.65 7.39 9.57
N PRO A 5 -20.64 7.02 8.73
CA PRO A 5 -20.44 6.96 7.26
C PRO A 5 -20.10 8.31 6.61
N THR A 6 -20.50 9.43 7.23
CA THR A 6 -20.22 10.78 6.70
C THR A 6 -18.76 11.21 6.84
N HIS A 7 -17.96 10.56 7.68
CA HIS A 7 -16.57 10.88 7.96
C HIS A 7 -15.63 9.67 7.75
N GLN A 8 -16.12 8.62 7.10
CA GLN A 8 -15.38 7.41 6.77
C GLN A 8 -15.45 7.17 5.25
N PRO A 9 -14.79 8.03 4.43
CA PRO A 9 -14.84 7.90 3.00
C PRO A 9 -14.13 6.62 2.56
N VAL A 10 -14.70 5.90 1.59
CA VAL A 10 -14.12 4.69 0.99
C VAL A 10 -13.74 4.91 -0.47
N GLU A 11 -14.51 5.75 -1.17
CA GLU A 11 -14.35 6.09 -2.59
C GLU A 11 -13.42 7.28 -2.83
N THR A 12 -13.35 8.22 -1.88
CA THR A 12 -12.72 9.55 -2.07
C THR A 12 -11.24 9.43 -2.41
N LEU A 13 -10.50 8.52 -1.77
CA LEU A 13 -9.08 8.32 -2.06
C LEU A 13 -8.85 7.98 -3.54
N TRP A 14 -9.64 7.05 -4.09
CA TRP A 14 -9.52 6.67 -5.49
C TRP A 14 -10.07 7.73 -6.44
N ALA A 15 -11.12 8.45 -6.06
CA ALA A 15 -11.60 9.59 -6.82
C ALA A 15 -10.50 10.67 -6.96
N LEU A 16 -9.74 10.93 -5.91
CA LEU A 16 -8.59 11.86 -5.96
C LEU A 16 -7.45 11.32 -6.82
N ARG A 17 -7.13 10.03 -6.75
CA ARG A 17 -6.12 9.39 -7.63
C ARG A 17 -6.48 9.43 -9.12
N LEU A 18 -7.74 9.66 -9.48
CA LEU A 18 -8.17 9.81 -10.87
C LEU A 18 -7.93 11.23 -11.42
N ILE A 19 -7.62 12.21 -10.56
CA ILE A 19 -7.34 13.58 -10.98
C ILE A 19 -5.94 13.65 -11.60
N PRO A 20 -5.81 14.00 -12.90
CA PRO A 20 -4.51 14.10 -13.54
C PRO A 20 -3.57 15.06 -12.78
N GLN A 21 -2.32 14.68 -12.60
CA GLN A 21 -1.27 15.46 -11.94
C GLN A 21 -1.46 15.67 -10.42
N LEU A 22 -2.48 15.10 -9.80
CA LEU A 22 -2.59 15.02 -8.35
C LEU A 22 -2.07 13.63 -7.91
N ASN A 23 -1.05 13.61 -7.06
CA ASN A 23 -0.53 12.37 -6.49
C ASN A 23 -1.08 12.19 -5.07
N MET A 24 -1.43 10.97 -4.72
CA MET A 24 -1.99 10.65 -3.41
C MET A 24 -1.06 9.70 -2.66
N VAL A 25 -0.49 10.18 -1.55
CA VAL A 25 0.43 9.43 -0.70
C VAL A 25 -0.31 8.94 0.54
N ARG A 26 -0.25 7.64 0.80
CA ARG A 26 -0.88 7.01 1.98
C ARG A 26 0.17 6.19 2.74
N PRO A 27 0.92 6.83 3.66
CA PRO A 27 2.02 6.18 4.38
C PRO A 27 1.52 5.19 5.42
N ALA A 28 2.32 4.14 5.67
CA ALA A 28 1.99 3.04 6.56
C ALA A 28 2.24 3.34 8.04
N ASP A 29 3.24 4.17 8.33
CA ASP A 29 3.68 4.47 9.70
C ASP A 29 4.30 5.86 9.82
N ALA A 30 4.81 6.20 11.00
CA ALA A 30 5.45 7.50 11.24
C ALA A 30 6.71 7.70 10.39
N THR A 31 7.50 6.66 10.12
CA THR A 31 8.73 6.75 9.33
C THR A 31 8.42 6.96 7.85
N GLU A 32 7.44 6.25 7.29
CA GLU A 32 6.95 6.52 5.94
C GLU A 32 6.31 7.91 5.85
N THR A 33 5.58 8.36 6.89
CA THR A 33 4.98 9.70 6.92
C THR A 33 6.05 10.80 6.82
N ALA A 34 7.15 10.67 7.56
CA ALA A 34 8.26 11.62 7.49
C ALA A 34 8.89 11.66 6.08
N GLN A 35 9.10 10.50 5.48
CA GLN A 35 9.62 10.40 4.11
C GLN A 35 8.62 10.91 3.06
N ALA A 36 7.33 10.63 3.23
CA ALA A 36 6.28 11.16 2.36
C ALA A 36 6.31 12.69 2.33
N TRP A 37 6.33 13.35 3.49
CA TRP A 37 6.46 14.81 3.57
C TRP A 37 7.72 15.34 2.89
N LEU A 38 8.87 14.69 3.14
CA LEU A 38 10.13 15.06 2.48
C LEU A 38 10.02 15.00 0.96
N GLN A 39 9.42 13.94 0.41
CA GLN A 39 9.26 13.78 -1.03
C GLN A 39 8.25 14.77 -1.61
N ILE A 40 7.11 14.98 -0.96
CA ILE A 40 6.08 15.95 -1.36
C ILE A 40 6.72 17.35 -1.51
N ILE A 41 7.48 17.79 -0.51
CA ILE A 41 8.16 19.10 -0.54
C ILE A 41 9.19 19.15 -1.67
N LYS A 42 10.01 18.11 -1.84
CA LYS A 42 11.04 18.05 -2.89
C LYS A 42 10.45 18.07 -4.29
N ARG A 43 9.34 17.40 -4.50
CA ARG A 43 8.68 17.28 -5.82
C ARG A 43 8.01 18.59 -6.23
N GLY A 44 7.45 19.36 -5.28
CA GLY A 44 6.82 20.65 -5.53
C GLY A 44 5.62 20.58 -6.49
N LYS A 45 4.90 19.45 -6.49
CA LYS A 45 3.70 19.20 -7.31
C LYS A 45 2.45 19.16 -6.40
N PRO A 46 1.23 19.26 -6.97
CA PRO A 46 0.02 19.00 -6.21
C PRO A 46 -0.01 17.55 -5.68
N GLU A 47 0.03 17.41 -4.37
CA GLU A 47 0.11 16.10 -3.72
C GLU A 47 -0.73 16.09 -2.44
N GLY A 48 -1.50 15.03 -2.23
CA GLY A 48 -2.26 14.79 -1.02
C GLY A 48 -1.56 13.76 -0.13
N ASN A 49 -1.48 14.03 1.18
CA ASN A 49 -0.97 13.09 2.15
C ASN A 49 -2.14 12.58 3.02
N VAL A 50 -2.50 11.31 2.86
CA VAL A 50 -3.65 10.68 3.53
C VAL A 50 -3.16 9.92 4.75
N LEU A 51 -3.43 10.45 5.92
CA LEU A 51 -2.96 9.92 7.19
C LEU A 51 -4.07 9.16 7.92
N SER A 52 -3.67 8.11 8.63
CA SER A 52 -4.56 7.36 9.51
C SER A 52 -4.82 8.15 10.80
N ARG A 53 -6.05 8.15 11.26
CA ARG A 53 -6.43 8.72 12.55
C ARG A 53 -6.08 7.80 13.72
N GLN A 54 -6.15 6.49 13.49
CA GLN A 54 -5.80 5.49 14.49
C GLN A 54 -4.29 5.48 14.74
N GLU A 55 -3.90 5.07 15.93
CA GLU A 55 -2.52 4.75 16.24
C GLU A 55 -2.05 3.55 15.41
N LEU A 56 -0.90 3.68 14.78
CA LEU A 56 -0.27 2.62 14.00
C LEU A 56 1.08 2.28 14.61
N PRO A 57 1.49 1.01 14.59
CA PRO A 57 2.82 0.62 15.02
C PRO A 57 3.87 1.24 14.11
N VAL A 58 4.95 1.75 14.70
CA VAL A 58 6.14 2.16 13.95
C VAL A 58 6.90 0.88 13.56
N LEU A 59 7.12 0.71 12.26
CA LEU A 59 7.80 -0.48 11.74
C LEU A 59 9.30 -0.43 12.06
N ASP A 60 9.82 -1.56 12.53
CA ASP A 60 11.24 -1.73 12.81
C ASP A 60 12.05 -1.79 11.50
N ARG A 61 12.80 -0.73 11.22
CA ARG A 61 13.61 -0.61 9.99
C ARG A 61 14.94 -1.36 10.05
N GLU A 62 15.24 -2.04 11.15
CA GLU A 62 16.30 -3.06 11.19
C GLU A 62 15.81 -4.41 10.64
N LYS A 63 14.51 -4.68 10.81
CA LYS A 63 13.85 -5.88 10.31
C LYS A 63 13.32 -5.68 8.87
N TYR A 64 12.77 -4.51 8.56
CA TYR A 64 12.09 -4.21 7.30
C TYR A 64 12.89 -3.19 6.48
N ALA A 65 12.61 -3.12 5.19
CA ALA A 65 13.27 -2.19 4.28
C ALA A 65 13.15 -0.72 4.72
N SER A 66 14.13 0.10 4.35
CA SER A 66 14.20 1.52 4.69
C SER A 66 12.98 2.29 4.19
N ALA A 67 12.45 3.19 5.02
CA ALA A 67 11.38 4.11 4.64
C ALA A 67 11.79 5.11 3.54
N ASP A 68 13.10 5.30 3.27
CA ASP A 68 13.57 6.15 2.17
C ASP A 68 13.04 5.68 0.81
N LEU A 69 12.70 4.40 0.68
CA LEU A 69 12.12 3.80 -0.51
C LEU A 69 10.70 4.31 -0.83
N VAL A 70 10.05 5.02 0.09
CA VAL A 70 8.80 5.78 -0.19
C VAL A 70 8.97 6.68 -1.40
N ALA A 71 10.17 7.21 -1.64
CA ALA A 71 10.49 8.01 -2.81
C ALA A 71 10.22 7.30 -4.15
N LYS A 72 10.16 5.99 -4.16
CA LYS A 72 9.84 5.13 -5.32
C LYS A 72 8.34 4.91 -5.53
N GLY A 73 7.51 5.26 -4.55
CA GLY A 73 6.05 5.11 -4.61
C GLY A 73 5.53 3.74 -4.23
N ALA A 74 6.27 2.68 -4.54
CA ALA A 74 6.07 1.32 -4.02
C ALA A 74 7.43 0.64 -3.87
N TYR A 75 7.55 -0.26 -2.90
CA TYR A 75 8.79 -0.98 -2.64
C TYR A 75 8.54 -2.28 -1.88
N VAL A 76 9.46 -3.22 -2.03
CA VAL A 76 9.45 -4.46 -1.25
C VAL A 76 9.78 -4.11 0.20
N LEU A 77 8.79 -4.20 1.09
CA LEU A 77 8.94 -3.88 2.51
C LEU A 77 9.51 -5.08 3.28
N SER A 78 9.00 -6.27 2.98
CA SER A 78 9.45 -7.55 3.55
C SER A 78 9.44 -8.61 2.47
N ASP A 79 10.56 -9.27 2.27
CA ASP A 79 10.71 -10.32 1.27
C ASP A 79 10.71 -11.72 1.89
N CYS A 80 10.72 -12.73 1.04
CA CYS A 80 10.91 -14.13 1.39
C CYS A 80 12.17 -14.70 0.72
N ASP A 81 12.62 -15.87 1.14
CA ASP A 81 13.72 -16.56 0.48
C ASP A 81 13.30 -17.11 -0.88
N GLY A 82 13.98 -16.66 -1.93
CA GLY A 82 13.74 -17.09 -3.31
C GLY A 82 12.53 -16.42 -3.97
N THR A 83 11.84 -17.15 -4.84
CA THR A 83 10.67 -16.61 -5.54
C THR A 83 9.44 -16.68 -4.65
N PRO A 84 8.69 -15.57 -4.46
CA PRO A 84 7.46 -15.60 -3.68
C PRO A 84 6.35 -16.38 -4.41
N ASP A 85 5.56 -17.09 -3.64
CA ASP A 85 4.33 -17.75 -4.11
C ASP A 85 3.19 -16.73 -4.25
N VAL A 86 3.20 -15.68 -3.41
CA VAL A 86 2.17 -14.63 -3.39
C VAL A 86 2.77 -13.26 -3.06
N LEU A 87 2.23 -12.20 -3.69
CA LEU A 87 2.51 -10.81 -3.34
C LEU A 87 1.34 -10.23 -2.54
N LEU A 88 1.64 -9.63 -1.40
CA LEU A 88 0.71 -8.88 -0.57
C LEU A 88 0.96 -7.39 -0.79
N LEU A 89 0.04 -6.71 -1.46
CA LEU A 89 0.15 -5.30 -1.84
C LEU A 89 -0.69 -4.47 -0.87
N ALA A 90 -0.07 -3.60 -0.10
CA ALA A 90 -0.81 -2.81 0.88
C ALA A 90 -0.36 -1.35 0.92
N THR A 91 -1.22 -0.49 1.42
CA THR A 91 -0.95 0.93 1.60
C THR A 91 -1.55 1.42 2.92
N GLY A 92 -0.91 2.41 3.52
CA GLY A 92 -1.40 3.02 4.76
C GLY A 92 -1.52 2.03 5.91
N SER A 93 -2.58 2.16 6.68
CA SER A 93 -2.84 1.34 7.87
C SER A 93 -2.91 -0.17 7.61
N GLU A 94 -3.15 -0.59 6.39
CA GLU A 94 -3.29 -2.01 6.06
C GLU A 94 -1.95 -2.72 5.82
N VAL A 95 -0.83 -1.98 5.73
CA VAL A 95 0.51 -2.58 5.61
C VAL A 95 0.85 -3.50 6.79
N GLN A 96 0.49 -3.11 8.02
CA GLN A 96 0.68 -3.97 9.20
C GLN A 96 -0.13 -5.28 9.10
N LEU A 97 -1.31 -5.25 8.47
CA LEU A 97 -2.11 -6.46 8.25
C LEU A 97 -1.46 -7.38 7.23
N ALA A 98 -0.85 -6.81 6.18
CA ALA A 98 -0.09 -7.59 5.20
C ALA A 98 1.14 -8.27 5.85
N LEU A 99 1.84 -7.59 6.76
CA LEU A 99 2.97 -8.17 7.50
C LEU A 99 2.49 -9.31 8.43
N ALA A 100 1.39 -9.13 9.14
CA ALA A 100 0.81 -10.19 9.97
C ALA A 100 0.34 -11.40 9.14
N ALA A 101 -0.22 -11.13 7.96
CA ALA A 101 -0.59 -12.20 7.01
C ALA A 101 0.64 -12.94 6.47
N GLN A 102 1.74 -12.24 6.19
CA GLN A 102 3.01 -12.86 5.79
C GLN A 102 3.52 -13.84 6.86
N ASP A 103 3.51 -13.42 8.14
CA ASP A 103 3.94 -14.29 9.24
C ASP A 103 3.06 -15.55 9.37
N THR A 104 1.74 -15.40 9.17
CA THR A 104 0.80 -16.53 9.17
C THR A 104 1.05 -17.48 8.01
N LEU A 105 1.19 -16.96 6.80
CA LEU A 105 1.47 -17.73 5.58
C LEU A 105 2.81 -18.49 5.68
N ALA A 106 3.82 -17.86 6.27
CA ALA A 106 5.11 -18.52 6.50
C ALA A 106 4.97 -19.75 7.42
N GLY A 107 4.08 -19.71 8.43
CA GLY A 107 3.74 -20.85 9.27
C GLY A 107 3.11 -22.01 8.48
N ASP A 108 2.42 -21.71 7.40
CA ASP A 108 1.81 -22.69 6.48
C ASP A 108 2.77 -23.09 5.32
N GLY A 109 4.01 -22.60 5.33
CA GLY A 109 5.01 -22.90 4.30
C GLY A 109 4.84 -22.12 2.99
N VAL A 110 4.00 -21.09 2.96
CA VAL A 110 3.77 -20.22 1.80
C VAL A 110 4.72 -19.02 1.84
N LYS A 111 5.45 -18.81 0.75
CA LYS A 111 6.40 -17.70 0.60
C LYS A 111 5.66 -16.45 0.15
N ALA A 112 5.51 -15.50 1.04
CA ALA A 112 4.84 -14.24 0.73
C ALA A 112 5.84 -13.07 0.73
N ARG A 113 5.71 -12.18 -0.25
CA ARG A 113 6.38 -10.88 -0.28
C ARG A 113 5.37 -9.80 0.07
N VAL A 114 5.73 -8.89 0.98
CA VAL A 114 4.94 -7.70 1.29
C VAL A 114 5.51 -6.49 0.56
N VAL A 115 4.65 -5.81 -0.18
CA VAL A 115 4.96 -4.57 -0.91
C VAL A 115 4.18 -3.43 -0.27
N SER A 116 4.88 -2.44 0.28
CA SER A 116 4.27 -1.17 0.64
C SER A 116 4.12 -0.30 -0.60
N MET A 117 2.91 0.22 -0.83
CA MET A 117 2.57 1.03 -2.00
C MET A 117 2.04 2.41 -1.60
N PRO A 118 2.84 3.25 -0.92
CA PRO A 118 2.38 4.53 -0.41
C PRO A 118 1.89 5.50 -1.48
N CYS A 119 2.43 5.46 -2.72
CA CYS A 119 2.02 6.35 -3.80
C CYS A 119 2.07 5.64 -5.15
N LEU A 120 0.91 5.29 -5.67
CA LEU A 120 0.78 4.54 -6.93
C LEU A 120 1.27 5.34 -8.14
N GLU A 121 1.10 6.66 -8.10
CA GLU A 121 1.50 7.59 -9.16
C GLU A 121 3.03 7.68 -9.24
N TRP A 122 3.74 7.79 -8.12
CA TRP A 122 5.21 7.78 -8.10
C TRP A 122 5.78 6.44 -8.54
N PHE A 123 5.10 5.34 -8.20
CA PHE A 123 5.50 4.01 -8.67
C PHE A 123 5.35 3.87 -10.18
N ALA A 124 4.28 4.41 -10.75
CA ALA A 124 4.07 4.40 -12.20
C ALA A 124 5.10 5.26 -12.97
N GLU A 125 5.76 6.22 -12.31
CA GLU A 125 6.86 7.00 -12.89
C GLU A 125 8.21 6.24 -12.94
N GLN A 126 8.34 5.10 -12.22
CA GLN A 126 9.56 4.31 -12.24
C GLN A 126 9.73 3.58 -13.56
N ASP A 127 10.97 3.24 -13.89
CA ASP A 127 11.24 2.41 -15.06
C ASP A 127 10.64 0.99 -14.91
N GLN A 128 10.42 0.33 -16.02
CA GLN A 128 9.79 -0.99 -16.05
C GLN A 128 10.59 -2.03 -15.27
N SER A 129 11.92 -1.94 -15.28
CA SER A 129 12.79 -2.89 -14.58
C SER A 129 12.56 -2.83 -13.06
N TYR A 130 12.41 -1.63 -12.50
CA TYR A 130 12.09 -1.48 -11.08
C TYR A 130 10.67 -1.95 -10.77
N GLN A 131 9.70 -1.63 -11.63
CA GLN A 131 8.34 -2.11 -11.45
C GLN A 131 8.27 -3.64 -11.46
N ASP A 132 9.02 -4.28 -12.36
CA ASP A 132 9.10 -5.74 -12.46
C ASP A 132 9.86 -6.38 -11.29
N GLU A 133 10.84 -5.70 -10.72
CA GLU A 133 11.53 -6.13 -9.50
C GLU A 133 10.57 -6.16 -8.30
N VAL A 134 9.81 -5.09 -8.12
CA VAL A 134 8.84 -4.96 -7.02
C VAL A 134 7.64 -5.90 -7.20
N LEU A 135 7.09 -5.95 -8.42
CA LEU A 135 5.92 -6.75 -8.81
C LEU A 135 6.27 -7.72 -9.94
N PRO A 136 7.05 -8.78 -9.70
CA PRO A 136 7.50 -9.70 -10.73
C PRO A 136 6.33 -10.21 -11.59
N PRO A 137 6.38 -10.08 -12.93
CA PRO A 137 5.30 -10.50 -13.81
C PRO A 137 4.97 -11.99 -13.72
N ALA A 138 5.96 -12.82 -13.40
CA ALA A 138 5.79 -14.26 -13.24
C ALA A 138 4.95 -14.62 -12.00
N VAL A 139 4.88 -13.75 -10.98
CA VAL A 139 4.08 -13.97 -9.77
C VAL A 139 2.71 -13.34 -9.97
N THR A 140 1.74 -14.15 -10.39
CA THR A 140 0.39 -13.72 -10.68
C THR A 140 -0.57 -13.85 -9.51
N ALA A 141 -0.21 -14.61 -8.48
CA ALA A 141 -0.94 -14.65 -7.22
C ALA A 141 -0.65 -13.37 -6.44
N ARG A 142 -1.58 -12.43 -6.45
CA ARG A 142 -1.45 -11.12 -5.82
C ARG A 142 -2.69 -10.79 -5.03
N VAL A 143 -2.50 -10.22 -3.84
CA VAL A 143 -3.60 -9.77 -2.98
C VAL A 143 -3.37 -8.30 -2.63
N SER A 144 -4.34 -7.44 -2.92
CA SER A 144 -4.30 -6.05 -2.44
C SER A 144 -5.11 -5.91 -1.17
N ILE A 145 -4.63 -5.04 -0.27
CA ILE A 145 -5.26 -4.77 1.03
C ILE A 145 -5.27 -3.24 1.23
N GLU A 146 -6.45 -2.65 1.15
CA GLU A 146 -6.65 -1.21 1.37
C GLU A 146 -8.07 -0.96 1.92
N ALA A 147 -8.19 -0.14 2.96
CA ALA A 147 -9.49 0.33 3.45
C ALA A 147 -10.07 1.38 2.48
N GLY A 148 -10.59 0.91 1.36
CA GLY A 148 -11.16 1.69 0.26
C GLY A 148 -11.74 0.76 -0.79
N VAL A 149 -12.31 1.33 -1.86
CA VAL A 149 -12.93 0.57 -2.95
C VAL A 149 -11.94 -0.34 -3.67
N THR A 150 -12.40 -1.54 -4.02
CA THR A 150 -11.52 -2.61 -4.53
C THR A 150 -11.24 -2.53 -6.02
N ILE A 151 -12.17 -1.98 -6.81
CA ILE A 151 -12.12 -2.02 -8.28
C ILE A 151 -10.78 -1.54 -8.87
N PRO A 152 -10.19 -0.42 -8.46
CA PRO A 152 -8.98 0.07 -9.12
C PRO A 152 -7.74 -0.79 -8.86
N TRP A 153 -7.75 -1.63 -7.83
CA TRP A 153 -6.64 -2.53 -7.52
C TRP A 153 -6.43 -3.63 -8.57
N TRP A 154 -7.45 -3.92 -9.41
CA TRP A 154 -7.33 -4.90 -10.49
C TRP A 154 -6.19 -4.59 -11.46
N LYS A 155 -5.80 -3.32 -11.60
CA LYS A 155 -4.61 -2.90 -12.37
C LYS A 155 -3.32 -3.59 -11.88
N TYR A 156 -3.20 -3.84 -10.57
CA TYR A 156 -2.00 -4.37 -9.94
C TYR A 156 -2.09 -5.87 -9.65
N VAL A 157 -3.27 -6.33 -9.25
CA VAL A 157 -3.45 -7.75 -8.89
C VAL A 157 -3.73 -8.65 -10.09
N GLY A 158 -4.31 -8.10 -11.16
CA GLY A 158 -4.66 -8.87 -12.37
C GLY A 158 -5.78 -9.89 -12.15
N SER A 159 -6.09 -10.68 -13.18
CA SER A 159 -7.22 -11.62 -13.19
C SER A 159 -7.06 -12.79 -12.21
N ASN A 160 -5.85 -13.16 -11.86
CA ASN A 160 -5.55 -14.25 -10.92
C ASN A 160 -5.46 -13.78 -9.45
N GLY A 161 -5.49 -12.46 -9.23
CA GLY A 161 -5.38 -11.86 -7.91
C GLY A 161 -6.69 -11.80 -7.14
N ARG A 162 -6.60 -11.20 -5.97
CA ARG A 162 -7.74 -10.91 -5.09
C ARG A 162 -7.57 -9.51 -4.51
N THR A 163 -8.70 -8.89 -4.17
CA THR A 163 -8.74 -7.58 -3.54
C THR A 163 -9.47 -7.68 -2.20
N ILE A 164 -8.88 -7.12 -1.15
CA ILE A 164 -9.48 -6.97 0.16
C ILE A 164 -9.66 -5.47 0.41
N GLY A 165 -10.89 -5.04 0.56
CA GLY A 165 -11.22 -3.63 0.71
C GLY A 165 -12.66 -3.43 1.16
N LEU A 166 -13.17 -2.22 0.97
CA LEU A 166 -14.52 -1.80 1.37
C LEU A 166 -15.26 -1.27 0.15
N ASP A 167 -16.28 -2.00 -0.30
CA ASP A 167 -17.14 -1.61 -1.43
C ASP A 167 -18.53 -1.13 -0.94
N HIS A 168 -18.61 -0.65 0.30
CA HIS A 168 -19.79 -0.05 0.91
C HIS A 168 -19.37 1.12 1.81
N PHE A 169 -20.27 2.03 2.06
CA PHE A 169 -20.03 3.12 3.01
C PHE A 169 -19.74 2.58 4.40
N GLY A 170 -18.95 3.33 5.17
CA GLY A 170 -18.68 3.03 6.57
C GLY A 170 -19.96 3.02 7.42
N ALA A 171 -19.86 2.46 8.61
CA ALA A 171 -20.93 2.42 9.60
C ALA A 171 -20.38 2.84 10.97
N SER A 172 -21.25 3.33 11.82
CA SER A 172 -20.93 3.52 13.24
C SER A 172 -20.99 2.18 13.92
N ALA A 173 -19.89 1.75 14.48
CA ALA A 173 -19.76 0.51 15.26
C ALA A 173 -18.65 0.67 16.29
N ASP A 174 -18.70 -0.16 17.32
CA ASP A 174 -17.63 -0.31 18.31
C ASP A 174 -16.38 -0.94 17.66
#